data_b1859ecd61e9d884932ca0ae238cc4f1
#
_entry.id   b1859ecd61e9d884932ca0ae238cc4f1
#
_cell.length_a   1.000
_cell.length_b   1.000
_cell.length_c   1.000
_cell.angle_alpha   90.00
_cell.angle_beta   90.00
_cell.angle_gamma   90.00
#
_symmetry.space_group_name_H-M   'P 1'
#
loop_
_entity.id
_entity.type
_entity.pdbx_description
1 polymer ?
#
loop_
_entity_poly.entity_id
_entity_poly.type
_entity_poly.pdbx_seq_one_letter_code
_entity_poly.pdbx_strand_id
1 'polypeptide(L)'
;ELDKSGIKILGTSVDAIDLAEDRDRFQKLIRSLNLKQPINDVAKSKIEAQKICENIGFPIVIRPSYVLGGRAMEIIHNMDQLNKYINEAVRVSGKNPVLIDQFLKNAMEVDVDAISDGKDVFIAGIMEHIEEAGIHSGDSACVLPPQNISDQMLNKIKNQTQIIAKSLKVKGFMNIQFAIKDNDLFILEVNPRGSRTIPFVAKATGHPLVNYACQIMIGRSIQELKLKENNIKHVCVKEAVFPFARFQGTDIIL
;
A
#
# COMPACT_ATOMS: atom_id res chain seq x y z
N GLU A 1 15.81 -9.35 15.69
CA GLU A 1 16.65 -9.49 16.91
C GLU A 1 15.79 -9.74 18.15
N LEU A 2 14.79 -8.90 18.47
CA LEU A 2 13.93 -9.06 19.66
C LEU A 2 13.26 -10.44 19.70
N ASP A 3 12.66 -10.87 18.59
CA ASP A 3 12.03 -12.18 18.46
C ASP A 3 13.02 -13.33 18.68
N LYS A 4 14.22 -13.23 18.10
CA LYS A 4 15.31 -14.19 18.32
C LYS A 4 15.81 -14.23 19.78
N SER A 5 15.60 -13.14 20.51
CA SER A 5 15.93 -13.03 21.95
C SER A 5 14.81 -13.51 22.87
N GLY A 6 13.73 -14.10 22.32
CA GLY A 6 12.59 -14.60 23.07
C GLY A 6 11.65 -13.51 23.61
N ILE A 7 11.81 -12.27 23.14
CA ILE A 7 10.94 -11.16 23.54
C ILE A 7 9.65 -11.25 22.69
N LYS A 8 8.51 -11.36 23.37
CA LYS A 8 7.22 -11.43 22.70
C LYS A 8 6.91 -10.13 21.96
N ILE A 9 6.75 -10.23 20.63
CA ILE A 9 6.28 -9.13 19.80
C ILE A 9 4.75 -9.04 19.90
N LEU A 10 4.23 -7.85 20.22
CA LEU A 10 2.79 -7.58 20.20
C LEU A 10 2.35 -7.21 18.78
N GLY A 11 1.17 -7.71 18.40
CA GLY A 11 0.61 -7.46 17.08
C GLY A 11 0.96 -8.54 16.04
N THR A 12 1.10 -8.12 14.79
CA THR A 12 1.42 -9.00 13.66
C THR A 12 2.81 -9.61 13.81
N SER A 13 2.97 -10.88 13.48
CA SER A 13 4.25 -11.58 13.60
C SER A 13 5.31 -11.02 12.66
N VAL A 14 6.58 -11.14 13.05
CA VAL A 14 7.73 -10.69 12.23
C VAL A 14 7.71 -11.38 10.86
N ASP A 15 7.42 -12.69 10.81
CA ASP A 15 7.35 -13.42 9.54
C ASP A 15 6.24 -12.92 8.61
N ALA A 16 5.08 -12.52 9.17
CA ALA A 16 3.99 -11.97 8.37
C ALA A 16 4.33 -10.56 7.84
N ILE A 17 5.07 -9.76 8.62
CA ILE A 17 5.59 -8.47 8.15
C ILE A 17 6.60 -8.67 7.03
N ASP A 18 7.56 -9.57 7.23
CA ASP A 18 8.56 -9.92 6.22
C ASP A 18 7.91 -10.47 4.94
N LEU A 19 6.89 -11.32 5.07
CA LEU A 19 6.14 -11.85 3.93
C LEU A 19 5.45 -10.74 3.13
N ALA A 20 4.93 -9.72 3.78
CA ALA A 20 4.29 -8.60 3.11
C ALA A 20 5.30 -7.65 2.44
N GLU A 21 6.51 -7.53 3.00
CA GLU A 21 7.57 -6.66 2.49
C GLU A 21 8.46 -7.33 1.43
N ASP A 22 8.66 -8.66 1.55
CA ASP A 22 9.42 -9.45 0.57
C ASP A 22 8.58 -9.67 -0.69
N ARG A 23 9.02 -9.12 -1.81
CA ARG A 23 8.26 -9.17 -3.06
C ARG A 23 8.02 -10.57 -3.58
N ASP A 24 9.01 -11.43 -3.53
CA ASP A 24 8.88 -12.79 -4.06
C ASP A 24 7.89 -13.59 -3.21
N ARG A 25 7.97 -13.47 -1.89
CA ARG A 25 7.05 -14.10 -0.95
C ARG A 25 5.64 -13.55 -1.12
N PHE A 26 5.52 -12.23 -1.20
CA PHE A 26 4.22 -11.56 -1.36
C PHE A 26 3.57 -11.89 -2.70
N GLN A 27 4.31 -11.87 -3.81
CA GLN A 27 3.78 -12.25 -5.12
C GLN A 27 3.26 -13.69 -5.13
N LYS A 28 3.99 -14.63 -4.51
CA LYS A 28 3.55 -16.03 -4.37
C LYS A 28 2.27 -16.12 -3.56
N LEU A 29 2.16 -15.37 -2.45
CA LEU A 29 0.95 -15.29 -1.64
C LEU A 29 -0.23 -14.80 -2.50
N ILE A 30 -0.11 -13.64 -3.15
CA ILE A 30 -1.19 -13.05 -3.94
C ILE A 30 -1.65 -13.96 -5.06
N ARG A 31 -0.72 -14.63 -5.75
CA ARG A 31 -1.04 -15.65 -6.76
C ARG A 31 -1.78 -16.85 -6.16
N SER A 32 -1.35 -17.34 -4.99
CA SER A 32 -2.02 -18.48 -4.32
C SER A 32 -3.45 -18.16 -3.88
N LEU A 33 -3.72 -16.88 -3.62
CA LEU A 33 -5.05 -16.36 -3.29
C LEU A 33 -5.89 -16.03 -4.54
N ASN A 34 -5.35 -16.24 -5.74
CA ASN A 34 -5.98 -15.88 -7.01
C ASN A 34 -6.37 -14.39 -7.10
N LEU A 35 -5.52 -13.51 -6.55
CA LEU A 35 -5.68 -12.07 -6.57
C LEU A 35 -4.75 -11.46 -7.63
N LYS A 36 -5.06 -10.22 -8.06
CA LYS A 36 -4.30 -9.53 -9.10
C LYS A 36 -3.33 -8.51 -8.51
N GLN A 37 -2.11 -8.48 -9.07
CA GLN A 37 -1.13 -7.40 -8.92
C GLN A 37 -0.77 -6.85 -10.30
N PRO A 38 -0.26 -5.62 -10.42
CA PRO A 38 0.41 -5.19 -11.65
C PRO A 38 1.49 -6.20 -12.03
N ILE A 39 1.71 -6.40 -13.32
CA ILE A 39 2.79 -7.26 -13.79
C ILE A 39 4.10 -6.66 -13.30
N ASN A 40 4.92 -7.45 -12.66
CA ASN A 40 6.17 -6.97 -12.07
C ASN A 40 7.25 -8.04 -12.14
N ASP A 41 8.51 -7.59 -12.13
CA ASP A 41 9.67 -8.46 -12.06
C ASP A 41 10.89 -7.72 -11.48
N VAL A 42 11.94 -8.47 -11.21
CA VAL A 42 13.19 -7.99 -10.58
C VAL A 42 14.34 -8.17 -11.55
N ALA A 43 14.98 -7.08 -11.95
CA ALA A 43 16.17 -7.11 -12.80
C ALA A 43 17.45 -6.99 -11.96
N LYS A 44 18.38 -7.89 -12.20
CA LYS A 44 19.75 -7.88 -11.60
C LYS A 44 20.81 -7.35 -12.57
N SER A 45 20.41 -7.14 -13.82
CA SER A 45 21.29 -6.63 -14.89
C SER A 45 20.51 -5.75 -15.87
N LYS A 46 21.23 -4.93 -16.63
CA LYS A 46 20.65 -4.11 -17.69
C LYS A 46 19.91 -4.96 -18.74
N ILE A 47 20.49 -6.10 -19.13
CA ILE A 47 19.91 -7.00 -20.14
C ILE A 47 18.59 -7.59 -19.60
N GLU A 48 18.56 -8.01 -18.34
CA GLU A 48 17.32 -8.49 -17.71
C GLU A 48 16.26 -7.40 -17.66
N ALA A 49 16.62 -6.17 -17.27
CA ALA A 49 15.68 -5.04 -17.23
C ALA A 49 15.06 -4.76 -18.61
N GLN A 50 15.88 -4.77 -19.67
CA GLN A 50 15.39 -4.58 -21.03
C GLN A 50 14.38 -5.68 -21.44
N LYS A 51 14.70 -6.96 -21.18
CA LYS A 51 13.80 -8.09 -21.46
C LYS A 51 12.49 -8.01 -20.68
N ILE A 52 12.55 -7.63 -19.42
CA ILE A 52 11.39 -7.45 -18.56
C ILE A 52 10.49 -6.35 -19.16
N CYS A 53 11.07 -5.21 -19.55
CA CYS A 53 10.32 -4.11 -20.14
C CYS A 53 9.71 -4.45 -21.51
N GLU A 54 10.38 -5.26 -22.31
CA GLU A 54 9.82 -5.78 -23.57
C GLU A 54 8.58 -6.66 -23.33
N ASN A 55 8.58 -7.45 -22.25
CA ASN A 55 7.46 -8.32 -21.89
C ASN A 55 6.31 -7.55 -21.22
N ILE A 56 6.60 -6.57 -20.37
CA ILE A 56 5.59 -5.80 -19.64
C ILE A 56 4.98 -4.72 -20.53
N GLY A 57 5.79 -4.11 -21.41
CA GLY A 57 5.43 -2.92 -22.18
C GLY A 57 5.59 -1.63 -21.36
N PHE A 58 5.66 -0.50 -22.06
CA PHE A 58 5.71 0.85 -21.46
C PHE A 58 4.32 1.46 -21.34
N PRO A 59 4.09 2.37 -20.36
CA PRO A 59 5.02 2.82 -19.32
C PRO A 59 5.18 1.81 -18.19
N ILE A 60 6.35 1.88 -17.52
CA ILE A 60 6.67 1.10 -16.33
C ILE A 60 7.03 2.03 -15.17
N VAL A 61 6.93 1.52 -13.94
CA VAL A 61 7.52 2.12 -12.76
C VAL A 61 8.80 1.35 -12.43
N ILE A 62 9.90 2.07 -12.23
CA ILE A 62 11.18 1.47 -11.87
C ILE A 62 11.67 2.05 -10.54
N ARG A 63 12.22 1.19 -9.68
CA ARG A 63 12.80 1.61 -8.39
C ARG A 63 13.90 0.66 -7.93
N PRO A 64 14.92 1.13 -7.19
CA PRO A 64 15.91 0.25 -6.57
C PRO A 64 15.28 -0.57 -5.44
N SER A 65 15.74 -1.83 -5.26
CA SER A 65 15.14 -2.77 -4.30
C SER A 65 15.28 -2.38 -2.83
N TYR A 66 16.22 -1.49 -2.48
CA TYR A 66 16.56 -1.17 -1.09
C TYR A 66 16.44 0.31 -0.74
N VAL A 67 15.59 1.05 -1.44
CA VAL A 67 15.36 2.47 -1.16
C VAL A 67 14.00 2.64 -0.49
N LEU A 68 14.01 3.18 0.73
CA LEU A 68 12.81 3.49 1.49
C LEU A 68 12.21 4.83 1.05
N GLY A 69 10.88 4.90 0.99
CA GLY A 69 10.15 6.15 0.87
C GLY A 69 10.10 6.75 -0.54
N GLY A 70 10.00 5.93 -1.60
CA GLY A 70 9.78 6.42 -2.97
C GLY A 70 10.96 7.17 -3.61
N ARG A 71 12.09 7.28 -2.93
CA ARG A 71 13.30 7.89 -3.50
C ARG A 71 13.79 7.11 -4.70
N ALA A 72 14.12 7.80 -5.78
CA ALA A 72 14.58 7.23 -7.05
C ALA A 72 13.55 6.29 -7.74
N MET A 73 12.26 6.45 -7.44
CA MET A 73 11.19 5.83 -8.22
C MET A 73 10.88 6.73 -9.41
N GLU A 74 10.89 6.16 -10.61
CA GLU A 74 10.60 6.89 -11.85
C GLU A 74 9.60 6.16 -12.73
N ILE A 75 8.78 6.91 -13.45
CA ILE A 75 7.93 6.37 -14.52
C ILE A 75 8.72 6.46 -15.83
N ILE A 76 8.95 5.32 -16.44
CA ILE A 76 9.74 5.16 -17.66
C ILE A 76 8.80 4.88 -18.84
N HIS A 77 8.88 5.72 -19.87
CA HIS A 77 7.98 5.65 -21.01
C HIS A 77 8.56 4.96 -22.25
N ASN A 78 9.88 4.75 -22.28
CA ASN A 78 10.56 4.13 -23.41
C ASN A 78 11.93 3.54 -23.04
N MET A 79 12.53 2.83 -23.97
CA MET A 79 13.81 2.14 -23.74
C MET A 79 14.98 3.11 -23.51
N ASP A 80 14.97 4.31 -24.10
CA ASP A 80 16.04 5.28 -23.90
C ASP A 80 16.04 5.82 -22.46
N GLN A 81 14.88 6.14 -21.92
CA GLN A 81 14.73 6.53 -20.50
C GLN A 81 15.15 5.38 -19.57
N LEU A 82 14.78 4.12 -19.88
CA LEU A 82 15.23 2.96 -19.12
C LEU A 82 16.77 2.89 -19.08
N ASN A 83 17.41 3.00 -20.24
CA ASN A 83 18.87 2.93 -20.34
C ASN A 83 19.55 4.05 -19.54
N LYS A 84 19.00 5.27 -19.57
CA LYS A 84 19.50 6.40 -18.80
C LYS A 84 19.37 6.11 -17.30
N TYR A 85 18.19 5.72 -16.84
CA TYR A 85 17.93 5.40 -15.44
C TYR A 85 18.88 4.31 -14.90
N ILE A 86 19.02 3.20 -15.62
CA ILE A 86 19.90 2.10 -15.18
C ILE A 86 21.36 2.56 -15.08
N ASN A 87 21.84 3.34 -16.03
CA ASN A 87 23.21 3.85 -16.00
C ASN A 87 23.46 4.79 -14.79
N GLU A 88 22.45 5.59 -14.39
CA GLU A 88 22.49 6.46 -13.22
C GLU A 88 22.33 5.66 -11.92
N ALA A 89 21.36 4.75 -11.86
CA ALA A 89 21.09 3.91 -10.70
C ALA A 89 22.27 2.99 -10.35
N VAL A 90 22.95 2.41 -11.35
CA VAL A 90 24.16 1.57 -11.15
C VAL A 90 25.30 2.40 -10.54
N ARG A 91 25.39 3.70 -10.84
CA ARG A 91 26.40 4.58 -10.21
C ARG A 91 26.13 4.83 -8.73
N VAL A 92 24.84 4.84 -8.31
CA VAL A 92 24.42 5.23 -6.94
C VAL A 92 24.25 4.02 -6.03
N SER A 93 23.72 2.91 -6.55
CA SER A 93 23.31 1.73 -5.75
C SER A 93 24.19 0.48 -5.94
N GLY A 94 25.19 0.53 -6.81
CA GLY A 94 26.07 -0.61 -7.06
C GLY A 94 25.35 -1.78 -7.74
N LYS A 95 25.48 -3.00 -7.19
CA LYS A 95 24.92 -4.24 -7.75
C LYS A 95 23.51 -4.57 -7.25
N ASN A 96 22.77 -3.59 -6.73
CA ASN A 96 21.44 -3.85 -6.18
C ASN A 96 20.41 -4.12 -7.29
N PRO A 97 19.52 -5.09 -7.10
CA PRO A 97 18.44 -5.36 -8.05
C PRO A 97 17.53 -4.16 -8.22
N VAL A 98 16.94 -4.05 -9.39
CA VAL A 98 15.96 -3.01 -9.74
C VAL A 98 14.60 -3.67 -9.90
N LEU A 99 13.60 -3.06 -9.31
CA LEU A 99 12.21 -3.49 -9.40
C LEU A 99 11.55 -2.78 -10.56
N ILE A 100 10.83 -3.53 -11.37
CA ILE A 100 10.11 -3.04 -12.55
C ILE A 100 8.67 -3.48 -12.43
N ASP A 101 7.77 -2.50 -12.35
CA ASP A 101 6.33 -2.73 -12.23
C ASP A 101 5.62 -2.11 -13.45
N GLN A 102 4.58 -2.78 -13.94
CA GLN A 102 3.67 -2.19 -14.92
C GLN A 102 3.03 -0.93 -14.33
N PHE A 103 3.11 0.19 -15.05
CA PHE A 103 2.40 1.40 -14.64
C PHE A 103 0.93 1.32 -15.08
N LEU A 104 0.03 1.41 -14.12
CA LEU A 104 -1.41 1.40 -14.36
C LEU A 104 -1.90 2.82 -14.67
N LYS A 105 -1.67 3.29 -15.90
CA LYS A 105 -2.08 4.62 -16.32
C LYS A 105 -3.59 4.82 -16.15
N ASN A 106 -4.00 5.98 -15.61
CA ASN A 106 -5.40 6.37 -15.36
C ASN A 106 -6.12 5.39 -14.40
N ALA A 107 -5.40 4.71 -13.52
CA ALA A 107 -6.01 3.91 -12.48
C ALA A 107 -6.40 4.80 -11.30
N MET A 108 -7.53 4.49 -10.68
CA MET A 108 -7.95 5.08 -9.42
C MET A 108 -7.28 4.34 -8.26
N GLU A 109 -6.59 5.05 -7.39
CA GLU A 109 -6.00 4.45 -6.18
C GLU A 109 -7.00 4.47 -5.03
N VAL A 110 -6.95 3.43 -4.21
CA VAL A 110 -7.81 3.25 -3.04
C VAL A 110 -6.98 2.73 -1.89
N ASP A 111 -7.00 3.45 -0.78
CA ASP A 111 -6.43 3.00 0.49
C ASP A 111 -7.50 2.37 1.38
N VAL A 112 -7.19 1.24 1.97
CA VAL A 112 -8.06 0.57 2.95
C VAL A 112 -7.32 0.42 4.27
N ASP A 113 -7.88 1.02 5.31
CA ASP A 113 -7.42 0.78 6.68
C ASP A 113 -8.33 -0.24 7.36
N ALA A 114 -7.74 -1.27 7.92
CA ALA A 114 -8.44 -2.35 8.60
C ALA A 114 -7.77 -2.71 9.94
N ILE A 115 -8.55 -3.35 10.80
CA ILE A 115 -8.08 -3.96 12.04
C ILE A 115 -8.43 -5.45 11.99
N SER A 116 -7.50 -6.31 12.37
CA SER A 116 -7.72 -7.76 12.43
C SER A 116 -7.23 -8.34 13.77
N ASP A 117 -7.92 -9.38 14.25
CA ASP A 117 -7.51 -10.18 15.40
C ASP A 117 -6.87 -11.52 15.00
N GLY A 118 -6.62 -11.71 13.71
CA GLY A 118 -6.11 -12.94 13.10
C GLY A 118 -7.21 -13.90 12.63
N LYS A 119 -8.48 -13.66 12.97
CA LYS A 119 -9.65 -14.44 12.56
C LYS A 119 -10.68 -13.57 11.86
N ASP A 120 -11.08 -12.50 12.52
CA ASP A 120 -12.03 -11.53 12.04
C ASP A 120 -11.34 -10.25 11.59
N VAL A 121 -11.99 -9.49 10.71
CA VAL A 121 -11.47 -8.25 10.13
C VAL A 121 -12.55 -7.17 10.18
N PHE A 122 -12.21 -6.04 10.76
CA PHE A 122 -12.99 -4.82 10.76
C PHE A 122 -12.41 -3.84 9.74
N ILE A 123 -13.18 -3.49 8.72
CA ILE A 123 -12.80 -2.45 7.74
C ILE A 123 -13.06 -1.09 8.38
N ALA A 124 -12.01 -0.39 8.75
CA ALA A 124 -12.11 0.90 9.43
C ALA A 124 -12.48 2.03 8.47
N GLY A 125 -11.97 1.98 7.24
CA GLY A 125 -12.30 2.93 6.19
C GLY A 125 -11.73 2.53 4.83
N ILE A 126 -12.46 2.90 3.79
CA ILE A 126 -12.03 2.81 2.39
C ILE A 126 -11.95 4.23 1.87
N MET A 127 -10.77 4.67 1.45
CA MET A 127 -10.49 6.01 0.98
C MET A 127 -10.22 5.99 -0.51
N GLU A 128 -10.97 6.79 -1.26
CA GLU A 128 -10.73 7.03 -2.68
C GLU A 128 -9.74 8.19 -2.84
N HIS A 129 -8.67 7.99 -3.59
CA HIS A 129 -7.72 9.05 -3.92
C HIS A 129 -8.29 9.96 -5.01
N ILE A 130 -7.98 11.25 -4.91
CA ILE A 130 -8.37 12.25 -5.91
C ILE A 130 -7.37 12.26 -7.06
N GLU A 131 -6.08 12.12 -6.75
CA GLU A 131 -5.02 12.01 -7.74
C GLU A 131 -4.96 10.60 -8.35
N GLU A 132 -4.36 10.51 -9.52
CA GLU A 132 -4.12 9.22 -10.19
C GLU A 132 -3.17 8.33 -9.37
N ALA A 133 -3.31 7.02 -9.56
CA ALA A 133 -2.44 6.04 -8.91
C ALA A 133 -0.96 6.28 -9.20
N GLY A 134 -0.14 6.14 -8.16
CA GLY A 134 1.30 6.35 -8.21
C GLY A 134 1.80 7.52 -7.36
N ILE A 135 0.90 8.32 -6.77
CA ILE A 135 1.23 9.33 -5.78
C ILE A 135 1.12 8.68 -4.39
N HIS A 136 2.15 8.86 -3.56
CA HIS A 136 2.18 8.25 -2.24
C HIS A 136 0.97 8.68 -1.39
N SER A 137 0.33 7.75 -0.70
CA SER A 137 -0.89 7.98 0.09
C SER A 137 -0.75 9.07 1.17
N GLY A 138 0.47 9.37 1.61
CA GLY A 138 0.75 10.49 2.51
C GLY A 138 0.59 11.86 1.84
N ASP A 139 0.81 11.91 0.53
CA ASP A 139 0.88 13.14 -0.27
C ASP A 139 -0.37 13.35 -1.13
N SER A 140 -1.21 12.32 -1.28
CA SER A 140 -2.48 12.40 -2.01
C SER A 140 -3.60 12.99 -1.17
N ALA A 141 -4.49 13.72 -1.84
CA ALA A 141 -5.81 14.01 -1.30
C ALA A 141 -6.70 12.76 -1.42
N CYS A 142 -7.54 12.51 -0.42
CA CYS A 142 -8.48 11.40 -0.48
C CYS A 142 -9.81 11.72 0.20
N VAL A 143 -10.85 11.03 -0.21
CA VAL A 143 -12.21 11.17 0.31
C VAL A 143 -12.70 9.90 1.00
N LEU A 144 -13.45 10.06 2.07
CA LEU A 144 -14.10 9.02 2.84
C LEU A 144 -15.54 9.46 3.20
N PRO A 145 -16.60 8.68 2.88
CA PRO A 145 -16.58 7.44 2.10
C PRO A 145 -16.27 7.68 0.63
N PRO A 146 -15.88 6.64 -0.13
CA PRO A 146 -15.66 6.72 -1.58
C PRO A 146 -16.88 7.26 -2.32
N GLN A 147 -16.66 8.05 -3.37
CA GLN A 147 -17.73 8.72 -4.11
C GLN A 147 -17.96 8.13 -5.52
N ASN A 148 -16.90 7.63 -6.15
CA ASN A 148 -16.93 7.16 -7.54
C ASN A 148 -16.73 5.65 -7.68
N ILE A 149 -16.79 4.90 -6.56
CA ILE A 149 -16.59 3.44 -6.54
C ILE A 149 -17.96 2.75 -6.40
N SER A 150 -18.27 1.84 -7.32
CA SER A 150 -19.52 1.08 -7.29
C SER A 150 -19.59 0.15 -6.07
N ASP A 151 -20.80 -0.15 -5.59
CA ASP A 151 -21.04 -1.10 -4.50
C ASP A 151 -20.44 -2.48 -4.79
N GLN A 152 -20.48 -2.93 -6.04
CA GLN A 152 -19.87 -4.19 -6.45
C GLN A 152 -18.34 -4.15 -6.24
N MET A 153 -17.69 -3.06 -6.60
CA MET A 153 -16.25 -2.90 -6.40
C MET A 153 -15.91 -2.72 -4.93
N LEU A 154 -16.70 -1.98 -4.16
CA LEU A 154 -16.54 -1.86 -2.70
C LEU A 154 -16.61 -3.24 -2.02
N ASN A 155 -17.56 -4.07 -2.39
CA ASN A 155 -17.67 -5.43 -1.87
C ASN A 155 -16.45 -6.29 -2.27
N LYS A 156 -15.93 -6.13 -3.48
CA LYS A 156 -14.71 -6.81 -3.93
C LYS A 156 -13.48 -6.38 -3.11
N ILE A 157 -13.34 -5.07 -2.86
CA ILE A 157 -12.27 -4.50 -2.01
C ILE A 157 -12.38 -5.08 -0.59
N LYS A 158 -13.56 -5.02 0.04
CA LYS A 158 -13.78 -5.57 1.38
C LYS A 158 -13.40 -7.05 1.47
N ASN A 159 -13.87 -7.85 0.50
CA ASN A 159 -13.59 -9.28 0.46
C ASN A 159 -12.09 -9.57 0.32
N GLN A 160 -11.39 -8.91 -0.61
CA GLN A 160 -9.95 -9.09 -0.80
C GLN A 160 -9.16 -8.65 0.44
N THR A 161 -9.55 -7.54 1.08
CA THR A 161 -8.95 -7.09 2.35
C THR A 161 -9.06 -8.17 3.43
N GLN A 162 -10.24 -8.80 3.56
CA GLN A 162 -10.45 -9.87 4.53
C GLN A 162 -9.60 -11.11 4.23
N ILE A 163 -9.53 -11.52 2.97
CA ILE A 163 -8.72 -12.67 2.53
C ILE A 163 -7.25 -12.44 2.87
N ILE A 164 -6.71 -11.28 2.54
CA ILE A 164 -5.30 -10.93 2.77
C ILE A 164 -5.01 -10.87 4.28
N ALA A 165 -5.84 -10.18 5.06
CA ALA A 165 -5.64 -10.06 6.51
C ALA A 165 -5.61 -11.42 7.20
N LYS A 166 -6.52 -12.34 6.81
CA LYS A 166 -6.57 -13.70 7.34
C LYS A 166 -5.36 -14.54 6.93
N SER A 167 -4.94 -14.43 5.66
CA SER A 167 -3.78 -15.18 5.14
C SER A 167 -2.47 -14.76 5.82
N LEU A 168 -2.31 -13.47 6.09
CA LEU A 168 -1.18 -12.92 6.84
C LEU A 168 -1.33 -13.08 8.36
N LYS A 169 -2.48 -13.55 8.84
CA LYS A 169 -2.80 -13.64 10.27
C LYS A 169 -2.53 -12.32 11.01
N VAL A 170 -2.94 -11.22 10.40
CA VAL A 170 -2.72 -9.86 10.93
C VAL A 170 -3.35 -9.73 12.31
N LYS A 171 -2.61 -9.14 13.25
CA LYS A 171 -3.09 -8.74 14.57
C LYS A 171 -2.85 -7.26 14.81
N GLY A 172 -3.91 -6.49 14.90
CA GLY A 172 -3.86 -5.03 14.95
C GLY A 172 -4.15 -4.42 13.59
N PHE A 173 -3.43 -3.37 13.23
CA PHE A 173 -3.67 -2.64 11.99
C PHE A 173 -3.12 -3.33 10.74
N MET A 174 -3.81 -3.08 9.65
CA MET A 174 -3.34 -3.34 8.29
C MET A 174 -3.83 -2.23 7.36
N ASN A 175 -2.96 -1.78 6.48
CA ASN A 175 -3.31 -0.93 5.36
C ASN A 175 -3.06 -1.69 4.05
N ILE A 176 -3.99 -1.56 3.11
CA ILE A 176 -3.83 -2.08 1.75
C ILE A 176 -4.03 -0.95 0.77
N GLN A 177 -3.11 -0.83 -0.17
CA GLN A 177 -3.25 0.05 -1.33
C GLN A 177 -3.70 -0.78 -2.54
N PHE A 178 -4.81 -0.38 -3.11
CA PHE A 178 -5.38 -0.96 -4.32
C PHE A 178 -5.35 0.04 -5.47
N ALA A 179 -5.33 -0.48 -6.68
CA ALA A 179 -5.65 0.30 -7.88
C ALA A 179 -6.84 -0.33 -8.61
N ILE A 180 -7.77 0.51 -9.06
CA ILE A 180 -8.90 0.10 -9.89
C ILE A 180 -8.62 0.57 -11.31
N LYS A 181 -8.61 -0.37 -12.26
CA LYS A 181 -8.47 -0.08 -13.68
C LYS A 181 -9.35 -1.02 -14.49
N ASP A 182 -10.15 -0.49 -15.41
CA ASP A 182 -10.99 -1.25 -16.33
C ASP A 182 -11.86 -2.31 -15.61
N ASN A 183 -12.45 -1.96 -14.44
CA ASN A 183 -13.21 -2.84 -13.53
C ASN A 183 -12.39 -3.97 -12.88
N ASP A 184 -11.08 -3.98 -13.06
CA ASP A 184 -10.18 -4.87 -12.34
C ASP A 184 -9.63 -4.20 -11.09
N LEU A 185 -9.45 -5.00 -10.05
CA LEU A 185 -8.87 -4.59 -8.77
C LEU A 185 -7.47 -5.19 -8.64
N PHE A 186 -6.47 -4.34 -8.49
CA PHE A 186 -5.06 -4.71 -8.35
C PHE A 186 -4.57 -4.34 -6.96
N ILE A 187 -3.79 -5.22 -6.33
CA ILE A 187 -3.12 -4.95 -5.07
C ILE A 187 -1.76 -4.32 -5.39
N LEU A 188 -1.52 -3.12 -4.87
CA LEU A 188 -0.24 -2.42 -5.01
C LEU A 188 0.70 -2.76 -3.87
N GLU A 189 0.19 -2.64 -2.62
CA GLU A 189 1.00 -2.82 -1.40
C GLU A 189 0.13 -3.25 -0.23
N VAL A 190 0.69 -4.03 0.68
CA VAL A 190 0.07 -4.40 1.96
C VAL A 190 1.04 -4.08 3.09
N ASN A 191 0.57 -3.28 4.03
CA ASN A 191 1.31 -2.87 5.21
C ASN A 191 0.63 -3.43 6.47
N PRO A 192 1.09 -4.53 7.07
CA PRO A 192 0.47 -5.12 8.27
C PRO A 192 0.86 -4.33 9.54
N ARG A 193 0.62 -3.07 9.51
CA ARG A 193 0.92 -2.05 10.55
C ARG A 193 -0.02 -0.86 10.42
N GLY A 194 0.01 0.06 11.39
CA GLY A 194 -0.68 1.34 11.28
C GLY A 194 -0.15 2.18 10.12
N SER A 195 -1.07 2.82 9.41
CA SER A 195 -0.81 3.74 8.30
C SER A 195 -0.82 5.20 8.75
N ARG A 196 -0.40 6.10 7.87
CA ARG A 196 -0.51 7.55 8.08
C ARG A 196 -1.96 8.04 8.01
N THR A 197 -2.86 7.27 7.42
CA THR A 197 -4.28 7.59 7.26
C THR A 197 -5.14 7.26 8.49
N ILE A 198 -4.65 6.43 9.42
CA ILE A 198 -5.38 6.05 10.64
C ILE A 198 -5.94 7.24 11.43
N PRO A 199 -5.20 8.34 11.68
CA PRO A 199 -5.76 9.49 12.40
C PRO A 199 -6.93 10.15 11.66
N PHE A 200 -6.86 10.22 10.33
CA PHE A 200 -7.94 10.72 9.50
C PHE A 200 -9.16 9.80 9.56
N VAL A 201 -8.99 8.51 9.31
CA VAL A 201 -10.07 7.51 9.36
C VAL A 201 -10.73 7.48 10.74
N ALA A 202 -9.94 7.49 11.82
CA ALA A 202 -10.46 7.52 13.18
C ALA A 202 -11.37 8.72 13.44
N LYS A 203 -10.97 9.93 13.00
CA LYS A 203 -11.77 11.14 13.14
C LYS A 203 -13.02 11.11 12.26
N ALA A 204 -12.88 10.71 11.01
CA ALA A 204 -13.97 10.65 10.04
C ALA A 204 -15.07 9.66 10.47
N THR A 205 -14.69 8.51 11.00
CA THR A 205 -15.60 7.43 11.39
C THR A 205 -16.08 7.54 12.85
N GLY A 206 -15.39 8.35 13.68
CA GLY A 206 -15.68 8.46 15.11
C GLY A 206 -15.22 7.23 15.92
N HIS A 207 -14.42 6.34 15.35
CA HIS A 207 -13.90 5.17 16.02
C HIS A 207 -12.54 5.44 16.68
N PRO A 208 -12.32 5.06 17.95
CA PRO A 208 -11.02 5.11 18.60
C PRO A 208 -10.12 3.95 18.12
N LEU A 209 -9.74 3.96 16.83
CA LEU A 209 -9.10 2.84 16.15
C LEU A 209 -7.82 2.37 16.82
N VAL A 210 -7.00 3.30 17.33
CA VAL A 210 -5.75 2.96 18.05
C VAL A 210 -6.04 2.16 19.32
N ASN A 211 -7.08 2.57 20.07
CA ASN A 211 -7.51 1.85 21.27
C ASN A 211 -7.94 0.41 20.92
N TYR A 212 -8.74 0.24 19.85
CA TYR A 212 -9.18 -1.07 19.39
C TYR A 212 -8.00 -1.95 19.00
N ALA A 213 -7.07 -1.42 18.22
CA ALA A 213 -5.88 -2.17 17.80
C ALA A 213 -5.03 -2.61 19.00
N CYS A 214 -4.80 -1.71 19.97
CA CYS A 214 -4.06 -2.05 21.20
C CYS A 214 -4.74 -3.18 21.97
N GLN A 215 -6.07 -3.13 22.14
CA GLN A 215 -6.83 -4.18 22.82
C GLN A 215 -6.73 -5.53 22.11
N ILE A 216 -6.76 -5.53 20.79
CA ILE A 216 -6.58 -6.75 19.97
C ILE A 216 -5.15 -7.30 20.12
N MET A 217 -4.13 -6.45 20.11
CA MET A 217 -2.74 -6.87 20.27
C MET A 217 -2.47 -7.54 21.63
N ILE A 218 -3.21 -7.14 22.68
CA ILE A 218 -3.14 -7.79 24.01
C ILE A 218 -4.10 -8.98 24.16
N GLY A 219 -4.83 -9.38 23.11
CA GLY A 219 -5.56 -10.64 23.03
C GLY A 219 -7.07 -10.56 23.01
N ARG A 220 -7.69 -9.37 22.98
CA ARG A 220 -9.14 -9.25 22.80
C ARG A 220 -9.53 -9.50 21.34
N SER A 221 -10.73 -10.04 21.13
CA SER A 221 -11.28 -10.27 19.80
C SER A 221 -12.12 -9.09 19.29
N ILE A 222 -12.28 -8.99 17.97
CA ILE A 222 -13.19 -8.02 17.32
C ILE A 222 -14.63 -8.21 17.81
N GLN A 223 -15.04 -9.48 18.03
CA GLN A 223 -16.38 -9.81 18.53
C GLN A 223 -16.61 -9.29 19.96
N GLU A 224 -15.64 -9.46 20.86
CA GLU A 224 -15.71 -8.90 22.23
C GLU A 224 -15.77 -7.37 22.23
N LEU A 225 -15.09 -6.72 21.31
CA LEU A 225 -15.12 -5.27 21.15
C LEU A 225 -16.39 -4.76 20.48
N LYS A 226 -17.21 -5.65 19.92
CA LYS A 226 -18.48 -5.35 19.24
C LYS A 226 -18.33 -4.26 18.16
N LEU A 227 -17.22 -4.30 17.40
CA LEU A 227 -16.94 -3.32 16.37
C LEU A 227 -18.01 -3.38 15.26
N LYS A 228 -18.53 -2.22 14.88
CA LYS A 228 -19.52 -2.07 13.82
C LYS A 228 -19.12 -0.91 12.92
N GLU A 229 -19.34 -1.06 11.62
CA GLU A 229 -19.16 0.06 10.69
C GLU A 229 -20.15 1.19 11.04
N ASN A 230 -19.65 2.42 11.12
CA ASN A 230 -20.51 3.59 11.28
C ASN A 230 -20.99 4.08 9.90
N ASN A 231 -22.27 4.39 9.80
CA ASN A 231 -22.80 5.04 8.60
C ASN A 231 -22.41 6.53 8.64
N ILE A 232 -21.40 6.90 7.85
CA ILE A 232 -20.92 8.27 7.72
C ILE A 232 -21.89 9.04 6.83
N LYS A 233 -22.53 10.10 7.37
CA LYS A 233 -23.55 10.92 6.68
C LYS A 233 -22.96 12.14 5.95
N HIS A 234 -21.67 12.31 5.98
CA HIS A 234 -20.94 13.44 5.40
C HIS A 234 -19.70 12.94 4.68
N VAL A 235 -19.17 13.74 3.79
CA VAL A 235 -17.91 13.45 3.09
C VAL A 235 -16.77 14.10 3.88
N CYS A 236 -15.77 13.30 4.21
CA CYS A 236 -14.53 13.78 4.80
C CYS A 236 -13.44 13.81 3.73
N VAL A 237 -12.69 14.90 3.69
CA VAL A 237 -11.55 15.06 2.77
C VAL A 237 -10.27 15.19 3.59
N LYS A 238 -9.25 14.44 3.18
CA LYS A 238 -7.87 14.58 3.66
C LYS A 238 -7.05 15.22 2.56
N GLU A 239 -6.25 16.20 2.91
CA GLU A 239 -5.23 16.80 2.03
C GLU A 239 -3.85 16.74 2.68
N ALA A 240 -2.81 16.75 1.86
CA ALA A 240 -1.44 16.91 2.32
C ALA A 240 -1.18 18.38 2.71
N VAL A 241 -0.51 18.58 3.84
CA VAL A 241 -0.03 19.90 4.26
C VAL A 241 1.47 19.99 3.97
N PHE A 242 1.84 20.87 3.06
CA PHE A 242 3.24 21.13 2.74
C PHE A 242 3.83 22.17 3.70
N PRO A 243 4.78 21.82 4.58
CA PRO A 243 5.34 22.72 5.58
C PRO A 243 6.39 23.65 4.96
N PHE A 244 6.02 24.47 4.00
CA PHE A 244 6.90 25.37 3.26
C PHE A 244 7.79 26.24 4.17
N ALA A 245 7.25 26.65 5.34
CA ALA A 245 8.01 27.42 6.32
C ALA A 245 9.26 26.69 6.89
N ARG A 246 9.35 25.37 6.71
CA ARG A 246 10.52 24.57 7.12
C ARG A 246 11.61 24.48 6.04
N PHE A 247 11.30 24.89 4.82
CA PHE A 247 12.20 24.82 3.67
C PHE A 247 12.56 26.23 3.22
N GLN A 248 13.75 26.72 3.65
CA GLN A 248 14.22 28.03 3.26
C GLN A 248 14.44 28.11 1.74
N GLY A 249 13.95 29.19 1.13
CA GLY A 249 14.08 29.42 -0.32
C GLY A 249 13.04 28.70 -1.19
N THR A 250 12.06 28.03 -0.59
CA THR A 250 10.92 27.44 -1.33
C THR A 250 9.86 28.52 -1.56
N ASP A 251 9.44 28.69 -2.82
CA ASP A 251 8.29 29.54 -3.15
C ASP A 251 7.00 28.90 -2.60
N ILE A 252 6.19 29.71 -1.93
CA ILE A 252 4.89 29.30 -1.39
C ILE A 252 3.73 29.63 -2.34
N ILE A 253 4.03 30.28 -3.46
CA ILE A 253 3.08 30.64 -4.50
C ILE A 253 3.28 29.65 -5.66
N LEU A 254 2.27 28.84 -5.92
CA LEU A 254 2.21 27.96 -7.08
C LEU A 254 1.63 28.72 -8.28
#